data_bd810a24255aadfd3a177a25cea8008f
#
_entry.id   bd810a24255aadfd3a177a25cea8008f
#
_cell.length_a   1.000
_cell.length_b   1.000
_cell.length_c   1.000
_cell.angle_alpha   90.00
_cell.angle_beta   90.00
_cell.angle_gamma   90.00
#
_symmetry.space_group_name_H-M   'P 1'
#
loop_
_entity.id
_entity.type
_entity.pdbx_description
1 polymer ?
#
loop_
_entity_poly.entity_id
_entity_poly.type
_entity_poly.pdbx_seq_one_letter_code
_entity_poly.pdbx_strand_id
1 'polypeptide(L)'
;MEILSKMLEAMVVTLREGVEAALVVGIVLSYIRKTGRSHLRRYVYHGLWVAFLLSLAAAIAVQRLGLDAENEVVEGSLMLMAAALVGSLLIWMWRVGRTLGQRMEAQLDAVTARGSGLGLFLFTVIMVLREGVEMVLFLFALSATIGANPMYNIVGGALGLLLAFVFGFFLIQGSLRINLKSFFTTTSLVLVLLVLKLLANGLHEFFEIGLIPSTETVLAFVGFLTKENTSILILIALIALPAVVMLQEAWKAPLQLDSSLPLPEQRKIKAEFRRQRRWSTAAAGIALGISYLLGISLVVSAGRGYDPAPILLPLKESIRIPLKEIEGQPMVKYLVKMDGVDIRFFIVRSREGKIAVALDACNICPLKGYFFDGERVICRNCNAPIAFDTIGTHGGCNPVPLKAVVEEDAIVIPAQTLAEGKARFAHARM
;
A
#
# COMPACT_ATOMS: atom_id res chain seq x y z
N MET A 1 0.11 5.99 12.18
CA MET A 1 0.03 6.49 10.79
C MET A 1 0.09 5.38 9.77
N GLU A 2 0.91 4.39 9.98
CA GLU A 2 0.93 3.13 9.21
C GLU A 2 -0.46 2.50 9.05
N ILE A 3 -1.25 2.49 10.13
CA ILE A 3 -2.65 2.03 10.14
C ILE A 3 -3.50 2.76 9.10
N LEU A 4 -3.42 4.08 9.06
CA LEU A 4 -4.21 4.90 8.14
C LEU A 4 -3.78 4.68 6.68
N SER A 5 -2.47 4.55 6.41
CA SER A 5 -1.92 4.25 5.09
C SER A 5 -2.45 2.93 4.55
N LYS A 6 -2.36 1.85 5.34
CA LYS A 6 -2.85 0.51 4.95
C LYS A 6 -4.36 0.49 4.73
N MET A 7 -5.12 1.14 5.62
CA MET A 7 -6.57 1.26 5.48
C MET A 7 -6.97 2.01 4.21
N LEU A 8 -6.23 3.07 3.84
CA LEU A 8 -6.48 3.84 2.63
C LEU A 8 -6.05 3.10 1.36
N GLU A 9 -4.95 2.35 1.38
CA GLU A 9 -4.55 1.48 0.27
C GLU A 9 -5.66 0.45 -0.04
N ALA A 10 -6.17 -0.25 0.97
CA ALA A 10 -7.27 -1.18 0.83
C ALA A 10 -8.56 -0.50 0.34
N MET A 11 -8.89 0.68 0.88
CA MET A 11 -10.05 1.46 0.47
C MET A 11 -10.01 1.86 -1.01
N VAL A 12 -8.86 2.30 -1.50
CA VAL A 12 -8.73 2.76 -2.88
C VAL A 12 -8.80 1.61 -3.87
N VAL A 13 -8.16 0.49 -3.56
CA VAL A 13 -8.24 -0.71 -4.41
C VAL A 13 -9.67 -1.20 -4.50
N THR A 14 -10.35 -1.37 -3.37
CA THR A 14 -11.74 -1.84 -3.36
C THR A 14 -12.72 -0.84 -3.95
N LEU A 15 -12.48 0.47 -3.80
CA LEU A 15 -13.25 1.51 -4.50
C LEU A 15 -13.12 1.35 -6.01
N ARG A 16 -11.90 1.14 -6.52
CA ARG A 16 -11.65 0.99 -7.95
C ARG A 16 -12.36 -0.21 -8.54
N GLU A 17 -12.15 -1.40 -7.97
CA GLU A 17 -12.79 -2.64 -8.46
C GLU A 17 -14.31 -2.58 -8.29
N GLY A 18 -14.79 -2.00 -7.19
CA GLY A 18 -16.21 -1.77 -6.96
C GLY A 18 -16.83 -0.81 -7.98
N VAL A 19 -16.11 0.20 -8.44
CA VAL A 19 -16.55 1.10 -9.53
C VAL A 19 -16.61 0.34 -10.85
N GLU A 20 -15.65 -0.56 -11.17
CA GLU A 20 -15.70 -1.42 -12.36
C GLU A 20 -16.93 -2.34 -12.32
N ALA A 21 -17.17 -3.01 -11.20
CA ALA A 21 -18.38 -3.82 -11.01
C ALA A 21 -19.67 -2.98 -11.16
N ALA A 22 -19.71 -1.78 -10.58
CA ALA A 22 -20.87 -0.89 -10.70
C ALA A 22 -21.12 -0.42 -12.14
N LEU A 23 -20.07 -0.22 -12.94
CA LEU A 23 -20.17 0.11 -14.35
C LEU A 23 -20.77 -1.05 -15.15
N VAL A 24 -20.29 -2.29 -14.93
CA VAL A 24 -20.83 -3.48 -15.56
C VAL A 24 -22.33 -3.60 -15.29
N VAL A 25 -22.72 -3.53 -14.02
CA VAL A 25 -24.13 -3.60 -13.61
C VAL A 25 -24.94 -2.43 -14.20
N GLY A 26 -24.39 -1.23 -14.23
CA GLY A 26 -25.01 -0.04 -14.79
C GLY A 26 -25.28 -0.16 -16.29
N ILE A 27 -24.33 -0.70 -17.07
CA ILE A 27 -24.49 -0.96 -18.52
C ILE A 27 -25.61 -1.98 -18.73
N VAL A 28 -25.59 -3.10 -17.99
CA VAL A 28 -26.60 -4.15 -18.09
C VAL A 28 -28.00 -3.62 -17.77
N LEU A 29 -28.16 -2.88 -16.68
CA LEU A 29 -29.44 -2.29 -16.29
C LEU A 29 -29.92 -1.23 -17.29
N SER A 30 -29.00 -0.42 -17.84
CA SER A 30 -29.33 0.54 -18.89
C SER A 30 -29.79 -0.12 -20.17
N TYR A 31 -29.14 -1.23 -20.58
CA TYR A 31 -29.51 -2.03 -21.73
C TYR A 31 -30.92 -2.64 -21.56
N ILE A 32 -31.21 -3.24 -20.39
CA ILE A 32 -32.53 -3.78 -20.06
C ILE A 32 -33.61 -2.69 -20.13
N ARG A 33 -33.30 -1.48 -19.66
CA ARG A 33 -34.21 -0.34 -19.70
C ARG A 33 -34.48 0.11 -21.14
N LYS A 34 -33.45 0.20 -21.98
CA LYS A 34 -33.57 0.59 -23.41
C LYS A 34 -34.37 -0.42 -24.21
N THR A 35 -34.24 -1.73 -23.93
CA THR A 35 -34.93 -2.81 -24.62
C THR A 35 -36.33 -3.09 -24.08
N GLY A 36 -36.81 -2.36 -23.07
CA GLY A 36 -38.14 -2.53 -22.46
C GLY A 36 -38.35 -3.84 -21.68
N ARG A 37 -37.29 -4.62 -21.44
CA ARG A 37 -37.35 -5.96 -20.81
C ARG A 37 -37.22 -5.89 -19.29
N SER A 38 -38.00 -5.05 -18.64
CA SER A 38 -37.88 -4.76 -17.18
C SER A 38 -37.96 -5.97 -16.27
N HIS A 39 -38.64 -7.05 -16.69
CA HIS A 39 -38.75 -8.32 -15.95
C HIS A 39 -37.39 -9.02 -15.75
N LEU A 40 -36.40 -8.74 -16.61
CA LEU A 40 -35.06 -9.33 -16.52
C LEU A 40 -34.19 -8.72 -15.41
N ARG A 41 -34.57 -7.57 -14.86
CA ARG A 41 -33.82 -6.89 -13.76
C ARG A 41 -33.60 -7.78 -12.54
N ARG A 42 -34.57 -8.62 -12.20
CA ARG A 42 -34.45 -9.56 -11.08
C ARG A 42 -33.27 -10.52 -11.21
N TYR A 43 -33.00 -11.00 -12.43
CA TYR A 43 -31.88 -11.91 -12.70
C TYR A 43 -30.52 -11.23 -12.49
N VAL A 44 -30.41 -9.94 -12.82
CA VAL A 44 -29.20 -9.14 -12.56
C VAL A 44 -28.96 -8.99 -11.07
N TYR A 45 -29.99 -8.65 -10.29
CA TYR A 45 -29.84 -8.53 -8.83
C TYR A 45 -29.52 -9.86 -8.15
N HIS A 46 -30.14 -10.97 -8.58
CA HIS A 46 -29.78 -12.29 -8.07
C HIS A 46 -28.34 -12.66 -8.46
N GLY A 47 -27.91 -12.35 -9.69
CA GLY A 47 -26.53 -12.54 -10.12
C GLY A 47 -25.52 -11.74 -9.27
N LEU A 48 -25.85 -10.49 -8.96
CA LEU A 48 -25.04 -9.63 -8.12
C LEU A 48 -24.87 -10.22 -6.70
N TRP A 49 -25.98 -10.69 -6.08
CA TRP A 49 -25.93 -11.31 -4.76
C TRP A 49 -25.11 -12.60 -4.74
N VAL A 50 -25.29 -13.46 -5.75
CA VAL A 50 -24.51 -14.70 -5.84
C VAL A 50 -23.02 -14.40 -6.04
N ALA A 51 -22.68 -13.47 -6.92
CA ALA A 51 -21.28 -13.06 -7.11
C ALA A 51 -20.66 -12.50 -5.82
N PHE A 52 -21.40 -11.67 -5.09
CA PHE A 52 -20.93 -11.12 -3.79
C PHE A 52 -20.68 -12.24 -2.78
N LEU A 53 -21.60 -13.19 -2.62
CA LEU A 53 -21.43 -14.32 -1.69
C LEU A 53 -20.27 -15.22 -2.08
N LEU A 54 -20.06 -15.48 -3.37
CA LEU A 54 -18.93 -16.26 -3.86
C LEU A 54 -17.60 -15.54 -3.65
N SER A 55 -17.55 -14.23 -3.85
CA SER A 55 -16.35 -13.42 -3.54
C SER A 55 -16.02 -13.40 -2.05
N LEU A 56 -17.05 -13.32 -1.21
CA LEU A 56 -16.88 -13.41 0.25
C LEU A 56 -16.38 -14.79 0.68
N ALA A 57 -16.93 -15.85 0.09
CA ALA A 57 -16.46 -17.21 0.34
C ALA A 57 -14.99 -17.40 -0.09
N ALA A 58 -14.60 -16.83 -1.25
CA ALA A 58 -13.22 -16.84 -1.72
C ALA A 58 -12.29 -16.09 -0.73
N ALA A 59 -12.70 -14.94 -0.21
CA ALA A 59 -11.95 -14.18 0.78
C ALA A 59 -11.72 -14.99 2.07
N ILE A 60 -12.77 -15.64 2.58
CA ILE A 60 -12.68 -16.50 3.77
C ILE A 60 -11.78 -17.72 3.49
N ALA A 61 -11.87 -18.32 2.32
CA ALA A 61 -11.04 -19.46 1.93
C ALA A 61 -9.55 -19.08 1.90
N VAL A 62 -9.21 -17.94 1.27
CA VAL A 62 -7.84 -17.42 1.21
C VAL A 62 -7.31 -17.12 2.61
N GLN A 63 -8.12 -16.52 3.48
CA GLN A 63 -7.72 -16.22 4.86
C GLN A 63 -7.48 -17.49 5.70
N ARG A 64 -8.23 -18.57 5.43
CA ARG A 64 -8.05 -19.86 6.13
C ARG A 64 -6.87 -20.69 5.65
N LEU A 65 -6.27 -20.36 4.51
CA LEU A 65 -5.06 -21.04 4.02
C LEU A 65 -3.85 -20.85 4.94
N GLY A 66 -3.94 -19.90 5.91
CA GLY A 66 -3.01 -19.77 7.05
C GLY A 66 -1.55 -19.82 6.59
N LEU A 67 -1.18 -19.01 5.60
CA LEU A 67 0.21 -18.91 5.19
C LEU A 67 0.93 -18.19 6.32
N ASP A 68 1.75 -18.92 7.08
CA ASP A 68 2.58 -18.34 8.12
C ASP A 68 3.54 -17.33 7.50
N ALA A 69 3.18 -16.06 7.65
CA ALA A 69 3.96 -14.93 7.15
C ALA A 69 5.19 -14.63 8.05
N GLU A 70 5.47 -15.45 9.06
CA GLU A 70 6.64 -15.31 9.92
C GLU A 70 7.95 -15.73 9.21
N ASN A 71 7.85 -16.42 8.08
CA ASN A 71 9.02 -16.85 7.30
C ASN A 71 9.28 -15.85 6.17
N GLU A 72 10.40 -15.13 6.21
CA GLU A 72 10.83 -14.11 5.23
C GLU A 72 10.83 -14.63 3.78
N VAL A 73 11.17 -15.93 3.56
CA VAL A 73 11.10 -16.56 2.23
C VAL A 73 9.66 -16.69 1.75
N VAL A 74 8.75 -17.09 2.64
CA VAL A 74 7.32 -17.23 2.31
C VAL A 74 6.74 -15.85 2.04
N GLU A 75 7.04 -14.87 2.87
CA GLU A 75 6.58 -13.49 2.74
C GLU A 75 7.04 -12.86 1.42
N GLY A 76 8.35 -12.91 1.13
CA GLY A 76 8.92 -12.41 -0.13
C GLY A 76 8.33 -13.11 -1.36
N SER A 77 8.13 -14.44 -1.29
CA SER A 77 7.51 -15.21 -2.37
C SER A 77 6.05 -14.82 -2.60
N LEU A 78 5.28 -14.61 -1.54
CA LEU A 78 3.89 -14.16 -1.61
C LEU A 78 3.78 -12.76 -2.22
N MET A 79 4.66 -11.82 -1.83
CA MET A 79 4.70 -10.48 -2.41
C MET A 79 5.03 -10.50 -3.91
N LEU A 80 6.01 -11.31 -4.34
CA LEU A 80 6.35 -11.44 -5.76
C LEU A 80 5.23 -12.09 -6.56
N MET A 81 4.58 -13.12 -6.01
CA MET A 81 3.43 -13.77 -6.63
C MET A 81 2.25 -12.78 -6.75
N ALA A 82 1.97 -12.02 -5.71
CA ALA A 82 0.95 -10.97 -5.73
C ALA A 82 1.27 -9.89 -6.79
N ALA A 83 2.52 -9.42 -6.85
CA ALA A 83 2.96 -8.47 -7.87
C ALA A 83 2.77 -9.02 -9.30
N ALA A 84 3.11 -10.29 -9.53
CA ALA A 84 2.92 -10.95 -10.82
C ALA A 84 1.44 -11.08 -11.20
N LEU A 85 0.58 -11.47 -10.24
CA LEU A 85 -0.87 -11.56 -10.46
C LEU A 85 -1.46 -10.19 -10.79
N VAL A 86 -1.23 -9.19 -9.94
CA VAL A 86 -1.74 -7.83 -10.13
C VAL A 86 -1.19 -7.21 -11.41
N GLY A 87 0.11 -7.37 -11.68
CA GLY A 87 0.74 -6.89 -12.91
C GLY A 87 0.15 -7.54 -14.17
N SER A 88 -0.13 -8.84 -14.14
CA SER A 88 -0.77 -9.55 -15.26
C SER A 88 -2.18 -9.04 -15.52
N LEU A 89 -2.96 -8.79 -14.47
CA LEU A 89 -4.31 -8.21 -14.55
C LEU A 89 -4.30 -6.81 -15.15
N LEU A 90 -3.34 -5.96 -14.75
CA LEU A 90 -3.17 -4.62 -15.31
C LEU A 90 -2.84 -4.66 -16.80
N ILE A 91 -1.91 -5.52 -17.21
CA ILE A 91 -1.55 -5.69 -18.63
C ILE A 91 -2.75 -6.16 -19.43
N TRP A 92 -3.47 -7.15 -18.91
CA TRP A 92 -4.68 -7.67 -19.55
C TRP A 92 -5.74 -6.56 -19.70
N MET A 93 -5.99 -5.77 -18.67
CA MET A 93 -6.95 -4.67 -18.69
C MET A 93 -6.57 -3.58 -19.70
N TRP A 94 -5.29 -3.23 -19.83
CA TRP A 94 -4.85 -2.29 -20.86
C TRP A 94 -5.10 -2.78 -22.29
N ARG A 95 -4.99 -4.11 -22.50
CA ARG A 95 -5.23 -4.72 -23.81
C ARG A 95 -6.72 -4.80 -24.16
N VAL A 96 -7.56 -5.14 -23.19
CA VAL A 96 -8.98 -5.42 -23.40
C VAL A 96 -9.88 -4.20 -23.16
N GLY A 97 -9.48 -3.30 -22.25
CA GLY A 97 -10.32 -2.18 -21.80
C GLY A 97 -10.82 -1.24 -22.92
N ARG A 98 -10.06 -1.11 -24.01
CA ARG A 98 -10.47 -0.26 -25.15
C ARG A 98 -11.68 -0.80 -25.92
N THR A 99 -11.93 -2.10 -25.88
CA THR A 99 -13.00 -2.79 -26.62
C THR A 99 -14.09 -3.37 -25.72
N LEU A 100 -13.93 -3.21 -24.40
CA LEU A 100 -14.80 -3.84 -23.41
C LEU A 100 -16.28 -3.44 -23.59
N GLY A 101 -16.57 -2.15 -23.75
CA GLY A 101 -17.95 -1.64 -23.90
C GLY A 101 -18.65 -2.22 -25.13
N GLN A 102 -17.98 -2.23 -26.27
CA GLN A 102 -18.56 -2.78 -27.53
C GLN A 102 -18.72 -4.29 -27.45
N ARG A 103 -17.77 -5.00 -26.87
CA ARG A 103 -17.87 -6.46 -26.66
C ARG A 103 -18.99 -6.83 -25.69
N MET A 104 -19.16 -6.06 -24.63
CA MET A 104 -20.26 -6.26 -23.68
C MET A 104 -21.63 -6.06 -24.32
N GLU A 105 -21.82 -5.02 -25.13
CA GLU A 105 -23.07 -4.81 -25.85
C GLU A 105 -23.38 -5.99 -26.81
N ALA A 106 -22.39 -6.43 -27.59
CA ALA A 106 -22.54 -7.57 -28.48
C ALA A 106 -22.86 -8.90 -27.75
N GLN A 107 -22.22 -9.12 -26.59
CA GLN A 107 -22.50 -10.28 -25.73
C GLN A 107 -23.90 -10.21 -25.10
N LEU A 108 -24.33 -9.03 -24.67
CA LEU A 108 -25.67 -8.79 -24.13
C LEU A 108 -26.73 -9.03 -25.19
N ASP A 109 -26.49 -8.60 -26.43
CA ASP A 109 -27.39 -8.87 -27.56
C ASP A 109 -27.53 -10.37 -27.82
N ALA A 110 -26.41 -11.10 -27.84
CA ALA A 110 -26.41 -12.57 -28.05
C ALA A 110 -27.12 -13.33 -26.93
N VAL A 111 -26.92 -12.92 -25.67
CA VAL A 111 -27.54 -13.56 -24.50
C VAL A 111 -29.01 -13.22 -24.39
N THR A 112 -29.41 -12.00 -24.71
CA THR A 112 -30.80 -11.55 -24.62
C THR A 112 -31.64 -11.92 -25.84
N ALA A 113 -31.02 -12.12 -27.01
CA ALA A 113 -31.71 -12.62 -28.21
C ALA A 113 -32.38 -13.98 -27.95
N ARG A 114 -31.82 -14.82 -27.11
CA ARG A 114 -32.37 -16.11 -26.69
C ARG A 114 -33.48 -16.00 -25.62
N GLY A 115 -33.84 -14.80 -25.16
CA GLY A 115 -34.87 -14.56 -24.15
C GLY A 115 -34.60 -15.17 -22.76
N SER A 116 -33.41 -15.69 -22.53
CA SER A 116 -33.04 -16.45 -21.32
C SER A 116 -32.62 -15.54 -20.17
N GLY A 117 -33.47 -15.43 -19.16
CA GLY A 117 -33.10 -14.77 -17.89
C GLY A 117 -31.88 -15.44 -17.21
N LEU A 118 -31.71 -16.77 -17.43
CA LEU A 118 -30.56 -17.53 -16.92
C LEU A 118 -29.23 -17.05 -17.54
N GLY A 119 -29.22 -16.78 -18.85
CA GLY A 119 -28.02 -16.28 -19.52
C GLY A 119 -27.58 -14.93 -18.96
N LEU A 120 -28.53 -14.03 -18.71
CA LEU A 120 -28.23 -12.73 -18.10
C LEU A 120 -27.78 -12.86 -16.64
N PHE A 121 -28.34 -13.78 -15.88
CA PHE A 121 -27.92 -14.13 -14.53
C PHE A 121 -26.45 -14.60 -14.53
N LEU A 122 -26.12 -15.62 -15.35
CA LEU A 122 -24.75 -16.14 -15.45
C LEU A 122 -23.75 -15.09 -15.94
N PHE A 123 -24.13 -14.28 -16.92
CA PHE A 123 -23.31 -13.17 -17.38
C PHE A 123 -22.98 -12.21 -16.24
N THR A 124 -24.00 -11.82 -15.46
CA THR A 124 -23.80 -10.90 -14.31
C THR A 124 -22.94 -11.54 -13.23
N VAL A 125 -23.18 -12.83 -12.91
CA VAL A 125 -22.35 -13.57 -11.94
C VAL A 125 -20.89 -13.58 -12.38
N ILE A 126 -20.59 -13.97 -13.60
CA ILE A 126 -19.20 -14.11 -14.07
C ILE A 126 -18.48 -12.76 -14.08
N MET A 127 -19.14 -11.71 -14.58
CA MET A 127 -18.52 -10.39 -14.66
C MET A 127 -18.27 -9.77 -13.29
N VAL A 128 -19.26 -9.83 -12.37
CA VAL A 128 -19.10 -9.24 -11.03
C VAL A 128 -18.21 -10.10 -10.14
N LEU A 129 -18.27 -11.43 -10.24
CA LEU A 129 -17.41 -12.35 -9.52
C LEU A 129 -15.94 -12.12 -9.88
N ARG A 130 -15.67 -11.84 -11.14
CA ARG A 130 -14.32 -11.54 -11.60
C ARG A 130 -13.75 -10.33 -10.83
N GLU A 131 -14.47 -9.20 -10.80
CA GLU A 131 -14.03 -8.01 -10.06
C GLU A 131 -13.91 -8.30 -8.55
N GLY A 132 -14.82 -9.13 -8.02
CA GLY A 132 -14.76 -9.57 -6.61
C GLY A 132 -13.53 -10.43 -6.30
N VAL A 133 -13.13 -11.32 -7.21
CA VAL A 133 -11.89 -12.12 -7.06
C VAL A 133 -10.65 -11.24 -7.18
N GLU A 134 -10.61 -10.31 -8.13
CA GLU A 134 -9.52 -9.33 -8.24
C GLU A 134 -9.37 -8.54 -6.93
N MET A 135 -10.48 -8.07 -6.35
CA MET A 135 -10.50 -7.39 -5.05
C MET A 135 -9.94 -8.25 -3.92
N VAL A 136 -10.33 -9.53 -3.84
CA VAL A 136 -9.81 -10.47 -2.84
C VAL A 136 -8.30 -10.69 -2.98
N LEU A 137 -7.81 -10.85 -4.22
CA LEU A 137 -6.38 -11.01 -4.50
C LEU A 137 -5.58 -9.76 -4.12
N PHE A 138 -6.10 -8.56 -4.40
CA PHE A 138 -5.47 -7.31 -4.00
C PHE A 138 -5.42 -7.16 -2.47
N LEU A 139 -6.53 -7.43 -1.77
CA LEU A 139 -6.57 -7.36 -0.31
C LEU A 139 -5.64 -8.39 0.33
N PHE A 140 -5.53 -9.57 -0.25
CA PHE A 140 -4.58 -10.60 0.17
C PHE A 140 -3.14 -10.11 -0.02
N ALA A 141 -2.80 -9.55 -1.19
CA ALA A 141 -1.49 -8.98 -1.45
C ALA A 141 -1.11 -7.87 -0.45
N LEU A 142 -2.07 -7.01 -0.10
CA LEU A 142 -1.88 -5.98 0.93
C LEU A 142 -1.73 -6.58 2.34
N SER A 143 -2.36 -7.71 2.62
CA SER A 143 -2.24 -8.39 3.92
C SER A 143 -0.91 -9.12 4.09
N ALA A 144 -0.25 -9.48 3.00
CA ALA A 144 1.08 -10.11 3.01
C ALA A 144 2.20 -9.12 3.36
N THR A 145 1.94 -7.80 3.38
CA THR A 145 2.92 -6.83 3.86
C THR A 145 3.00 -6.83 5.39
N ILE A 146 4.23 -6.94 5.91
CA ILE A 146 4.58 -7.16 7.33
C ILE A 146 3.74 -6.35 8.33
N GLY A 147 3.25 -7.01 9.39
CA GLY A 147 2.69 -6.36 10.59
C GLY A 147 1.30 -5.75 10.43
N ALA A 148 0.60 -6.01 9.33
CA ALA A 148 -0.75 -5.51 9.14
C ALA A 148 -1.76 -6.34 9.94
N ASN A 149 -2.34 -5.75 10.97
CA ASN A 149 -3.56 -6.30 11.55
C ASN A 149 -4.62 -6.40 10.44
N PRO A 150 -5.13 -7.61 10.09
CA PRO A 150 -6.09 -7.81 9.00
C PRO A 150 -7.36 -6.94 9.15
N MET A 151 -7.66 -6.49 10.35
CA MET A 151 -8.78 -5.60 10.65
C MET A 151 -8.72 -4.27 9.87
N TYR A 152 -7.52 -3.72 9.64
CA TYR A 152 -7.39 -2.45 8.90
C TYR A 152 -7.70 -2.61 7.41
N ASN A 153 -7.30 -3.73 6.82
CA ASN A 153 -7.63 -4.05 5.43
C ASN A 153 -9.14 -4.32 5.28
N ILE A 154 -9.77 -4.96 6.26
CA ILE A 154 -11.22 -5.19 6.26
C ILE A 154 -11.99 -3.87 6.35
N VAL A 155 -11.60 -2.98 7.27
CA VAL A 155 -12.27 -1.67 7.43
C VAL A 155 -12.05 -0.79 6.20
N GLY A 156 -10.82 -0.70 5.70
CA GLY A 156 -10.51 0.03 4.46
C GLY A 156 -11.27 -0.52 3.26
N GLY A 157 -11.28 -1.83 3.10
CA GLY A 157 -12.03 -2.53 2.05
C GLY A 157 -13.53 -2.26 2.10
N ALA A 158 -14.13 -2.35 3.29
CA ALA A 158 -15.55 -2.05 3.48
C ALA A 158 -15.91 -0.60 3.16
N LEU A 159 -15.06 0.36 3.55
CA LEU A 159 -15.23 1.77 3.19
C LEU A 159 -15.13 2.00 1.68
N GLY A 160 -14.17 1.37 1.01
CA GLY A 160 -14.03 1.45 -0.45
C GLY A 160 -15.25 0.88 -1.17
N LEU A 161 -15.77 -0.26 -0.74
CA LEU A 161 -17.01 -0.85 -1.28
C LEU A 161 -18.22 0.05 -1.05
N LEU A 162 -18.36 0.65 0.12
CA LEU A 162 -19.44 1.60 0.40
C LEU A 162 -19.40 2.80 -0.54
N LEU A 163 -18.20 3.37 -0.74
CA LEU A 163 -18.01 4.48 -1.67
C LEU A 163 -18.29 4.07 -3.12
N ALA A 164 -17.87 2.87 -3.54
CA ALA A 164 -18.18 2.33 -4.86
C ALA A 164 -19.69 2.13 -5.07
N PHE A 165 -20.40 1.65 -4.05
CA PHE A 165 -21.84 1.53 -4.09
C PHE A 165 -22.54 2.88 -4.25
N VAL A 166 -22.14 3.88 -3.47
CA VAL A 166 -22.65 5.26 -3.58
C VAL A 166 -22.37 5.83 -4.97
N PHE A 167 -21.15 5.64 -5.48
CA PHE A 167 -20.75 6.05 -6.81
C PHE A 167 -21.61 5.39 -7.90
N GLY A 168 -21.78 4.06 -7.84
CA GLY A 168 -22.59 3.28 -8.78
C GLY A 168 -24.06 3.71 -8.77
N PHE A 169 -24.61 3.98 -7.60
CA PHE A 169 -25.97 4.48 -7.45
C PHE A 169 -26.18 5.80 -8.19
N PHE A 170 -25.31 6.77 -7.99
CA PHE A 170 -25.37 8.07 -8.70
C PHE A 170 -25.09 7.94 -10.21
N LEU A 171 -24.23 7.01 -10.61
CA LEU A 171 -23.93 6.73 -12.00
C LEU A 171 -25.17 6.18 -12.72
N ILE A 172 -25.85 5.18 -12.14
CA ILE A 172 -27.06 4.54 -12.70
C ILE A 172 -28.20 5.56 -12.80
N GLN A 173 -28.30 6.48 -11.85
CA GLN A 173 -29.29 7.57 -11.91
C GLN A 173 -28.97 8.66 -12.93
N GLY A 174 -27.81 8.55 -13.62
CA GLY A 174 -27.37 9.56 -14.60
C GLY A 174 -26.98 10.91 -14.00
N SER A 175 -26.78 10.96 -12.68
CA SER A 175 -26.39 12.18 -11.95
C SER A 175 -24.91 12.50 -12.06
N LEU A 176 -24.06 11.52 -12.39
CA LEU A 176 -22.63 11.66 -12.57
C LEU A 176 -22.25 11.42 -14.04
N ARG A 177 -21.61 12.42 -14.65
CA ARG A 177 -20.93 12.31 -15.95
C ARG A 177 -19.44 12.45 -15.69
N ILE A 178 -18.76 11.33 -15.45
CA ILE A 178 -17.31 11.30 -15.26
C ILE A 178 -16.67 10.73 -16.51
N ASN A 179 -15.54 11.30 -16.91
CA ASN A 179 -14.72 10.71 -17.95
C ASN A 179 -14.05 9.45 -17.42
N LEU A 180 -14.73 8.32 -17.58
CA LEU A 180 -14.28 7.01 -17.10
C LEU A 180 -12.92 6.63 -17.66
N LYS A 181 -12.63 7.01 -18.92
CA LYS A 181 -11.30 6.75 -19.52
C LYS A 181 -10.20 7.43 -18.74
N SER A 182 -10.38 8.70 -18.37
CA SER A 182 -9.39 9.47 -17.59
C SER A 182 -9.23 8.86 -16.21
N PHE A 183 -10.34 8.55 -15.54
CA PHE A 183 -10.34 7.89 -14.23
C PHE A 183 -9.56 6.58 -14.24
N PHE A 184 -9.87 5.65 -15.15
CA PHE A 184 -9.18 4.36 -15.21
C PHE A 184 -7.72 4.47 -15.65
N THR A 185 -7.39 5.39 -16.55
CA THR A 185 -5.98 5.60 -16.93
C THR A 185 -5.16 6.06 -15.72
N THR A 186 -5.69 7.00 -14.94
CA THR A 186 -4.99 7.54 -13.77
C THR A 186 -4.86 6.49 -12.66
N THR A 187 -5.94 5.77 -12.34
CA THR A 187 -5.90 4.72 -11.32
C THR A 187 -4.99 3.55 -11.73
N SER A 188 -4.97 3.17 -13.02
CA SER A 188 -4.04 2.14 -13.51
C SER A 188 -2.58 2.54 -13.38
N LEU A 189 -2.24 3.82 -13.62
CA LEU A 189 -0.87 4.31 -13.41
C LEU A 189 -0.44 4.14 -11.95
N VAL A 190 -1.33 4.43 -11.02
CA VAL A 190 -1.02 4.26 -9.58
C VAL A 190 -0.90 2.80 -9.19
N LEU A 191 -1.72 1.90 -9.77
CA LEU A 191 -1.57 0.46 -9.54
C LEU A 191 -0.24 -0.06 -10.07
N VAL A 192 0.31 0.49 -11.17
CA VAL A 192 1.67 0.17 -11.62
C VAL A 192 2.69 0.51 -10.53
N LEU A 193 2.57 1.67 -9.89
CA LEU A 193 3.44 2.04 -8.78
C LEU A 193 3.29 1.09 -7.59
N LEU A 194 2.07 0.65 -7.29
CA LEU A 194 1.81 -0.35 -6.25
C LEU A 194 2.48 -1.70 -6.59
N VAL A 195 2.37 -2.17 -7.83
CA VAL A 195 3.05 -3.40 -8.30
C VAL A 195 4.57 -3.26 -8.18
N LEU A 196 5.13 -2.13 -8.57
CA LEU A 196 6.57 -1.86 -8.42
C LEU A 196 6.99 -1.88 -6.94
N LYS A 197 6.15 -1.34 -6.05
CA LYS A 197 6.39 -1.41 -4.60
C LYS A 197 6.34 -2.85 -4.08
N LEU A 198 5.34 -3.65 -4.49
CA LEU A 198 5.26 -5.07 -4.10
C LEU A 198 6.46 -5.87 -4.60
N LEU A 199 6.92 -5.60 -5.83
CA LEU A 199 8.15 -6.21 -6.37
C LEU A 199 9.37 -5.80 -5.54
N ALA A 200 9.49 -4.51 -5.20
CA ALA A 200 10.60 -4.01 -4.40
C ALA A 200 10.60 -4.63 -2.99
N ASN A 201 9.43 -4.71 -2.33
CA ASN A 201 9.29 -5.34 -1.02
C ASN A 201 9.66 -6.84 -1.09
N GLY A 202 9.09 -7.59 -2.04
CA GLY A 202 9.39 -9.01 -2.18
C GLY A 202 10.87 -9.30 -2.49
N LEU A 203 11.52 -8.47 -3.32
CA LEU A 203 12.97 -8.56 -3.55
C LEU A 203 13.77 -8.19 -2.31
N HIS A 204 13.29 -7.21 -1.53
CA HIS A 204 13.95 -6.79 -0.30
C HIS A 204 14.07 -7.93 0.71
N GLU A 205 13.00 -8.73 0.90
CA GLU A 205 13.02 -9.91 1.77
C GLU A 205 14.12 -10.89 1.37
N PHE A 206 14.26 -11.20 0.06
CA PHE A 206 15.32 -12.09 -0.42
C PHE A 206 16.73 -11.51 -0.29
N PHE A 207 16.89 -10.19 -0.38
CA PHE A 207 18.15 -9.53 -0.09
C PHE A 207 18.46 -9.58 1.41
N GLU A 208 17.43 -9.46 2.25
CA GLU A 208 17.58 -9.44 3.71
C GLU A 208 18.12 -10.77 4.25
N ILE A 209 17.62 -11.89 3.75
CA ILE A 209 18.10 -13.23 4.13
C ILE A 209 19.40 -13.62 3.42
N GLY A 210 19.91 -12.78 2.49
CA GLY A 210 21.12 -13.07 1.74
C GLY A 210 20.96 -14.15 0.65
N LEU A 211 19.73 -14.53 0.29
CA LEU A 211 19.46 -15.49 -0.78
C LEU A 211 19.88 -14.94 -2.15
N ILE A 212 19.71 -13.66 -2.36
CA ILE A 212 20.16 -12.93 -3.55
C ILE A 212 21.29 -11.99 -3.13
N PRO A 213 22.47 -12.08 -3.74
CA PRO A 213 23.56 -11.16 -3.44
C PRO A 213 23.15 -9.73 -3.84
N SER A 214 23.33 -8.79 -2.94
CA SER A 214 22.99 -7.39 -3.17
C SER A 214 24.14 -6.46 -2.84
N THR A 215 24.15 -5.29 -3.48
CA THR A 215 25.10 -4.22 -3.21
C THR A 215 24.43 -3.11 -2.39
N GLU A 216 25.24 -2.31 -1.70
CA GLU A 216 24.75 -1.15 -0.93
C GLU A 216 23.86 -0.24 -1.79
N THR A 217 24.23 -0.01 -3.05
CA THR A 217 23.48 0.86 -3.97
C THR A 217 22.11 0.27 -4.36
N VAL A 218 22.05 -1.04 -4.64
CA VAL A 218 20.79 -1.73 -4.95
C VAL A 218 19.86 -1.69 -3.77
N LEU A 219 20.37 -1.97 -2.57
CA LEU A 219 19.59 -1.89 -1.34
C LEU A 219 19.10 -0.47 -1.03
N ALA A 220 19.91 0.56 -1.30
CA ALA A 220 19.47 1.95 -1.13
C ALA A 220 18.30 2.30 -2.07
N PHE A 221 18.35 1.83 -3.32
CA PHE A 221 17.28 2.05 -4.29
C PHE A 221 15.99 1.31 -3.89
N VAL A 222 16.11 0.03 -3.56
CA VAL A 222 14.97 -0.77 -3.10
C VAL A 222 14.41 -0.16 -1.81
N GLY A 223 15.26 0.18 -0.84
CA GLY A 223 14.85 0.83 0.40
C GLY A 223 14.14 2.18 0.20
N PHE A 224 14.47 2.93 -0.86
CA PHE A 224 13.71 4.14 -1.21
C PHE A 224 12.27 3.79 -1.63
N LEU A 225 12.06 2.71 -2.38
CA LEU A 225 10.73 2.28 -2.82
C LEU A 225 9.91 1.66 -1.68
N THR A 226 10.56 0.96 -0.75
CA THR A 226 9.91 0.27 0.38
C THR A 226 9.55 1.21 1.53
N LYS A 227 10.13 2.42 1.58
CA LYS A 227 9.84 3.41 2.62
C LYS A 227 8.35 3.67 2.78
N GLU A 228 7.90 3.75 4.02
CA GLU A 228 6.52 4.12 4.37
C GLU A 228 6.13 5.47 3.75
N ASN A 229 7.05 6.44 3.75
CA ASN A 229 6.85 7.74 3.12
C ASN A 229 6.54 7.64 1.62
N THR A 230 7.16 6.70 0.90
CA THR A 230 6.87 6.45 -0.52
C THR A 230 5.45 5.90 -0.70
N SER A 231 4.97 5.06 0.21
CA SER A 231 3.58 4.58 0.22
C SER A 231 2.58 5.73 0.37
N ILE A 232 2.84 6.66 1.29
CA ILE A 232 1.99 7.84 1.50
C ILE A 232 2.02 8.75 0.26
N LEU A 233 3.18 8.91 -0.40
CA LEU A 233 3.27 9.68 -1.66
C LEU A 233 2.48 9.03 -2.79
N ILE A 234 2.54 7.72 -2.94
CA ILE A 234 1.74 6.97 -3.92
C ILE A 234 0.25 7.17 -3.64
N LEU A 235 -0.16 7.10 -2.37
CA LEU A 235 -1.53 7.32 -1.94
C LEU A 235 -2.01 8.75 -2.23
N ILE A 236 -1.18 9.75 -1.93
CA ILE A 236 -1.48 11.16 -2.28
C ILE A 236 -1.67 11.29 -3.80
N ALA A 237 -0.78 10.71 -4.59
CA ALA A 237 -0.89 10.74 -6.05
C ALA A 237 -2.18 10.05 -6.54
N LEU A 238 -2.55 8.92 -5.93
CA LEU A 238 -3.76 8.16 -6.26
C LEU A 238 -5.05 8.97 -6.03
N ILE A 239 -5.09 9.77 -4.98
CA ILE A 239 -6.26 10.58 -4.63
C ILE A 239 -6.22 11.92 -5.36
N ALA A 240 -5.07 12.58 -5.40
CA ALA A 240 -4.94 13.93 -5.94
C ALA A 240 -5.05 13.98 -7.48
N LEU A 241 -4.43 13.02 -8.20
CA LEU A 241 -4.43 13.05 -9.67
C LEU A 241 -5.85 12.96 -10.26
N PRO A 242 -6.72 11.98 -9.88
CA PRO A 242 -8.10 11.95 -10.34
C PRO A 242 -8.88 13.21 -9.94
N ALA A 243 -8.66 13.72 -8.74
CA ALA A 243 -9.33 14.94 -8.25
C ALA A 243 -8.97 16.17 -9.10
N VAL A 244 -7.70 16.34 -9.45
CA VAL A 244 -7.25 17.42 -10.33
C VAL A 244 -7.85 17.30 -11.73
N VAL A 245 -7.89 16.06 -12.29
CA VAL A 245 -8.51 15.82 -13.60
C VAL A 245 -10.00 16.14 -13.55
N MET A 246 -10.73 15.69 -12.53
CA MET A 246 -12.15 16.02 -12.35
C MET A 246 -12.39 17.52 -12.22
N LEU A 247 -11.51 18.24 -11.52
CA LEU A 247 -11.59 19.67 -11.36
C LEU A 247 -11.35 20.40 -12.70
N GLN A 248 -10.33 19.98 -13.45
CA GLN A 248 -10.04 20.55 -14.77
C GLN A 248 -11.19 20.31 -15.75
N GLU A 249 -11.76 19.11 -15.79
CA GLU A 249 -12.91 18.81 -16.63
C GLU A 249 -14.14 19.63 -16.23
N ALA A 250 -14.41 19.77 -14.93
CA ALA A 250 -15.52 20.58 -14.43
C ALA A 250 -15.38 22.07 -14.79
N TRP A 251 -14.14 22.57 -14.90
CA TRP A 251 -13.89 23.97 -15.25
C TRP A 251 -13.85 24.22 -16.76
N LYS A 252 -13.33 23.29 -17.56
CA LYS A 252 -13.19 23.40 -19.02
C LYS A 252 -14.45 23.01 -19.78
N ALA A 253 -15.40 22.27 -19.15
CA ALA A 253 -16.61 21.84 -19.83
C ALA A 253 -17.45 23.04 -20.30
N PRO A 254 -17.62 23.27 -21.60
CA PRO A 254 -18.48 24.34 -22.11
C PRO A 254 -19.95 23.94 -21.90
N LEU A 255 -20.76 24.91 -21.52
CA LEU A 255 -22.21 24.74 -21.51
C LEU A 255 -22.72 24.79 -22.95
N GLN A 256 -22.92 23.64 -23.59
CA GLN A 256 -23.55 23.56 -24.90
C GLN A 256 -25.07 23.71 -24.72
N LEU A 257 -25.56 24.92 -25.04
CA LEU A 257 -27.00 25.23 -25.09
C LEU A 257 -27.43 25.26 -26.54
N ASP A 258 -28.36 24.37 -26.86
CA ASP A 258 -29.08 24.47 -28.12
C ASP A 258 -30.11 25.61 -28.01
N SER A 259 -29.90 26.66 -28.77
CA SER A 259 -30.76 27.85 -28.77
C SER A 259 -32.16 27.56 -29.33
N SER A 260 -32.36 26.42 -30.01
CA SER A 260 -33.63 25.99 -30.57
C SER A 260 -34.58 25.39 -29.54
N LEU A 261 -34.10 25.03 -28.34
CA LEU A 261 -34.90 24.44 -27.28
C LEU A 261 -35.79 25.44 -26.55
N PRO A 262 -36.98 25.03 -26.08
CA PRO A 262 -37.86 25.90 -25.26
C PRO A 262 -37.16 26.40 -23.99
N LEU A 263 -37.46 27.62 -23.57
CA LEU A 263 -36.86 28.27 -22.40
C LEU A 263 -36.90 27.43 -21.11
N PRO A 264 -37.98 26.65 -20.79
CA PRO A 264 -38.00 25.79 -19.63
C PRO A 264 -36.95 24.65 -19.68
N GLU A 265 -36.72 24.07 -20.86
CA GLU A 265 -35.70 23.02 -21.06
C GLU A 265 -34.29 23.57 -20.97
N GLN A 266 -34.03 24.72 -21.55
CA GLN A 266 -32.74 25.39 -21.37
C GLN A 266 -32.42 25.69 -19.89
N ARG A 267 -33.43 26.10 -19.11
CA ARG A 267 -33.28 26.30 -17.64
C ARG A 267 -32.96 25.01 -16.90
N LYS A 268 -33.62 23.91 -17.27
CA LYS A 268 -33.31 22.57 -16.72
C LYS A 268 -31.86 22.17 -16.99
N ILE A 269 -31.42 22.25 -18.22
CA ILE A 269 -30.04 21.90 -18.63
C ILE A 269 -29.03 22.75 -17.86
N LYS A 270 -29.27 24.06 -17.75
CA LYS A 270 -28.42 24.97 -16.94
C LYS A 270 -28.38 24.59 -15.47
N ALA A 271 -29.51 24.24 -14.89
CA ALA A 271 -29.59 23.84 -13.47
C ALA A 271 -28.86 22.52 -13.20
N GLU A 272 -29.03 21.53 -14.08
CA GLU A 272 -28.34 20.25 -14.00
C GLU A 272 -26.83 20.42 -14.17
N PHE A 273 -26.38 21.20 -15.14
CA PHE A 273 -24.97 21.50 -15.33
C PHE A 273 -24.35 22.19 -14.11
N ARG A 274 -25.02 23.19 -13.53
CA ARG A 274 -24.55 23.87 -12.31
C ARG A 274 -24.51 22.91 -11.12
N ARG A 275 -25.51 22.04 -10.96
CA ARG A 275 -25.56 21.03 -9.90
C ARG A 275 -24.40 20.06 -10.05
N GLN A 276 -24.20 19.52 -11.24
CA GLN A 276 -23.10 18.60 -11.55
C GLN A 276 -21.74 19.24 -11.28
N ARG A 277 -21.52 20.45 -11.77
CA ARG A 277 -20.27 21.20 -11.53
C ARG A 277 -20.00 21.40 -10.03
N ARG A 278 -21.02 21.76 -9.25
CA ARG A 278 -20.90 21.93 -7.79
C ARG A 278 -20.49 20.61 -7.11
N TRP A 279 -21.11 19.50 -7.47
CA TRP A 279 -20.77 18.19 -6.90
C TRP A 279 -19.37 17.73 -7.30
N SER A 280 -18.98 17.88 -8.57
CA SER A 280 -17.63 17.54 -9.01
C SER A 280 -16.56 18.38 -8.33
N THR A 281 -16.79 19.70 -8.19
CA THR A 281 -15.84 20.59 -7.49
C THR A 281 -15.79 20.31 -5.99
N ALA A 282 -16.91 19.98 -5.34
CA ALA A 282 -16.95 19.61 -3.94
C ALA A 282 -16.19 18.28 -3.70
N ALA A 283 -16.44 17.25 -4.51
CA ALA A 283 -15.76 15.96 -4.41
C ALA A 283 -14.24 16.10 -4.63
N ALA A 284 -13.83 16.86 -5.68
CA ALA A 284 -12.42 17.12 -5.92
C ALA A 284 -11.78 17.94 -4.77
N GLY A 285 -12.50 18.91 -4.22
CA GLY A 285 -12.04 19.70 -3.06
C GLY A 285 -11.82 18.84 -1.82
N ILE A 286 -12.73 17.91 -1.52
CA ILE A 286 -12.59 16.96 -0.41
C ILE A 286 -11.36 16.06 -0.65
N ALA A 287 -11.21 15.50 -1.85
CA ALA A 287 -10.10 14.64 -2.21
C ALA A 287 -8.74 15.36 -2.09
N LEU A 288 -8.64 16.61 -2.56
CA LEU A 288 -7.44 17.43 -2.41
C LEU A 288 -7.19 17.82 -0.95
N GLY A 289 -8.25 18.06 -0.16
CA GLY A 289 -8.15 18.28 1.28
C GLY A 289 -7.57 17.07 2.02
N ILE A 290 -8.03 15.87 1.69
CA ILE A 290 -7.48 14.61 2.23
C ILE A 290 -6.00 14.47 1.81
N SER A 291 -5.67 14.71 0.54
CA SER A 291 -4.28 14.65 0.04
C SER A 291 -3.37 15.66 0.76
N TYR A 292 -3.87 16.85 1.07
CA TYR A 292 -3.14 17.85 1.84
C TYR A 292 -2.89 17.41 3.28
N LEU A 293 -3.90 16.85 3.95
CA LEU A 293 -3.75 16.29 5.31
C LEU A 293 -2.74 15.14 5.36
N LEU A 294 -2.74 14.27 4.34
CA LEU A 294 -1.74 13.22 4.18
C LEU A 294 -0.33 13.81 3.96
N GLY A 295 -0.22 14.89 3.20
CA GLY A 295 1.04 15.61 3.00
C GLY A 295 1.59 16.21 4.29
N ILE A 296 0.75 16.84 5.11
CA ILE A 296 1.15 17.31 6.45
C ILE A 296 1.61 16.14 7.32
N SER A 297 0.86 15.05 7.31
CA SER A 297 1.19 13.82 8.03
C SER A 297 2.57 13.28 7.65
N LEU A 298 2.89 13.28 6.34
CA LEU A 298 4.21 12.90 5.81
C LEU A 298 5.34 13.78 6.38
N VAL A 299 5.15 15.09 6.37
CA VAL A 299 6.16 16.04 6.88
C VAL A 299 6.38 15.87 8.39
N VAL A 300 5.31 15.68 9.14
CA VAL A 300 5.38 15.46 10.59
C VAL A 300 6.04 14.11 10.93
N SER A 301 5.84 13.05 10.12
CA SER A 301 6.47 11.75 10.35
C SER A 301 7.93 11.72 9.95
N ALA A 302 8.32 12.47 8.92
CA ALA A 302 9.72 12.54 8.47
C ALA A 302 10.69 13.07 9.56
N GLY A 303 10.17 13.81 10.55
CA GLY A 303 10.97 14.36 11.66
C GLY A 303 11.02 13.47 12.91
N ARG A 304 10.43 12.29 12.94
CA ARG A 304 10.28 11.45 14.15
C ARG A 304 11.39 10.43 14.38
N GLY A 305 12.32 10.25 13.44
CA GLY A 305 13.44 9.33 13.63
C GLY A 305 14.36 9.83 14.76
N TYR A 306 14.45 9.06 15.86
CA TYR A 306 15.41 9.34 16.94
C TYR A 306 16.75 8.69 16.59
N ASP A 307 17.72 9.51 16.32
CA ASP A 307 19.07 9.12 15.94
C ASP A 307 20.10 9.91 16.76
N PRO A 308 20.42 9.43 17.97
CA PRO A 308 21.32 10.14 18.85
C PRO A 308 22.73 10.16 18.29
N ALA A 309 23.44 11.26 18.49
CA ALA A 309 24.87 11.33 18.20
C ALA A 309 25.63 10.31 19.07
N PRO A 310 26.59 9.59 18.53
CA PRO A 310 27.34 8.60 19.30
C PRO A 310 28.22 9.26 20.37
N ILE A 311 28.15 8.74 21.59
CA ILE A 311 28.95 9.16 22.72
C ILE A 311 30.34 8.51 22.62
N LEU A 312 31.40 9.29 22.62
CA LEU A 312 32.76 8.78 22.59
C LEU A 312 33.16 8.16 23.94
N LEU A 313 33.52 6.88 23.89
CA LEU A 313 34.04 6.17 25.07
C LEU A 313 35.53 5.87 24.93
N PRO A 314 36.28 5.93 26.03
CA PRO A 314 37.68 5.50 26.04
C PRO A 314 37.78 3.98 25.91
N LEU A 315 38.74 3.52 25.12
CA LEU A 315 39.04 2.09 25.00
C LEU A 315 39.65 1.58 26.29
N LYS A 316 39.00 0.57 26.91
CA LYS A 316 39.46 -0.15 28.10
C LYS A 316 39.34 -1.66 27.82
N GLU A 317 39.92 -2.52 28.66
CA GLU A 317 39.77 -3.97 28.55
C GLU A 317 38.31 -4.43 28.57
N SER A 318 37.45 -3.70 29.33
CA SER A 318 36.01 -3.82 29.29
C SER A 318 35.37 -2.45 29.39
N ILE A 319 34.30 -2.24 28.61
CA ILE A 319 33.50 -1.01 28.66
C ILE A 319 32.31 -1.30 29.57
N ARG A 320 32.17 -0.55 30.64
CA ARG A 320 31.06 -0.64 31.58
C ARG A 320 30.15 0.57 31.41
N ILE A 321 28.89 0.33 31.05
CA ILE A 321 27.89 1.38 30.83
C ILE A 321 26.82 1.23 31.91
N PRO A 322 26.68 2.19 32.84
CA PRO A 322 25.65 2.13 33.87
C PRO A 322 24.24 2.14 33.27
N LEU A 323 23.34 1.30 33.76
CA LEU A 323 21.95 1.23 33.29
C LEU A 323 21.21 2.57 33.43
N LYS A 324 21.62 3.40 34.40
CA LYS A 324 21.08 4.76 34.60
C LYS A 324 21.33 5.69 33.40
N GLU A 325 22.44 5.50 32.66
CA GLU A 325 22.77 6.34 31.50
C GLU A 325 21.85 6.09 30.30
N ILE A 326 21.25 4.88 30.21
CA ILE A 326 20.32 4.50 29.16
C ILE A 326 18.86 4.61 29.60
N GLU A 327 18.63 4.99 30.85
CA GLU A 327 17.29 5.12 31.41
C GLU A 327 16.54 6.32 30.77
N GLY A 328 15.30 6.10 30.32
CA GLY A 328 14.51 7.15 29.66
C GLY A 328 14.86 7.41 28.19
N GLN A 329 15.87 6.75 27.64
CA GLN A 329 16.24 6.87 26.23
C GLN A 329 15.87 5.57 25.50
N PRO A 330 15.17 5.64 24.35
CA PRO A 330 14.79 4.46 23.59
C PRO A 330 16.01 3.78 22.92
N MET A 331 17.02 4.56 22.53
CA MET A 331 18.27 4.13 21.93
C MET A 331 19.41 5.05 22.33
N VAL A 332 20.56 4.48 22.67
CA VAL A 332 21.81 5.24 22.90
C VAL A 332 22.90 4.69 22.00
N LYS A 333 23.68 5.55 21.41
CA LYS A 333 24.80 5.18 20.54
C LYS A 333 26.12 5.53 21.18
N TYR A 334 27.09 4.66 20.98
CA TYR A 334 28.44 4.82 21.45
C TYR A 334 29.46 4.66 20.32
N LEU A 335 30.59 5.30 20.47
CA LEU A 335 31.72 5.24 19.58
C LEU A 335 32.99 4.93 20.36
N VAL A 336 33.77 3.97 19.92
CA VAL A 336 35.08 3.62 20.49
C VAL A 336 36.11 3.67 19.36
N LYS A 337 37.23 4.33 19.62
CA LYS A 337 38.37 4.38 18.69
C LYS A 337 39.33 3.25 18.99
N MET A 338 39.54 2.34 18.04
CA MET A 338 40.47 1.24 18.16
C MET A 338 41.39 1.18 16.92
N ASP A 339 42.68 1.39 17.11
CA ASP A 339 43.72 1.40 16.05
C ASP A 339 43.33 2.29 14.85
N GLY A 340 42.80 3.47 15.14
CA GLY A 340 42.40 4.45 14.13
C GLY A 340 41.07 4.15 13.40
N VAL A 341 40.35 3.12 13.83
CA VAL A 341 39.00 2.78 13.31
C VAL A 341 37.95 3.20 14.32
N ASP A 342 36.90 3.87 13.85
CA ASP A 342 35.77 4.32 14.66
C ASP A 342 34.68 3.19 14.69
N ILE A 343 34.66 2.44 15.79
CA ILE A 343 33.69 1.35 16.00
C ILE A 343 32.45 1.93 16.69
N ARG A 344 31.30 1.81 16.05
CA ARG A 344 30.04 2.29 16.58
C ARG A 344 29.16 1.10 17.01
N PHE A 345 28.49 1.27 18.15
CA PHE A 345 27.48 0.33 18.62
C PHE A 345 26.33 1.08 19.26
N PHE A 346 25.20 0.41 19.42
CA PHE A 346 24.05 0.98 20.09
C PHE A 346 23.47 0.02 21.12
N ILE A 347 22.78 0.61 22.07
CA ILE A 347 21.96 -0.06 23.07
C ILE A 347 20.53 0.42 22.85
N VAL A 348 19.59 -0.51 22.74
CA VAL A 348 18.16 -0.22 22.60
C VAL A 348 17.39 -0.96 23.68
N ARG A 349 16.33 -0.32 24.18
CA ARG A 349 15.44 -0.88 25.19
C ARG A 349 14.04 -1.08 24.62
N SER A 350 13.48 -2.29 24.79
CA SER A 350 12.11 -2.56 24.42
C SER A 350 11.13 -1.90 25.40
N ARG A 351 9.85 -1.78 24.99
CA ARG A 351 8.77 -1.33 25.89
C ARG A 351 8.58 -2.24 27.09
N GLU A 352 8.96 -3.52 26.97
CA GLU A 352 8.90 -4.53 28.04
C GLU A 352 10.14 -4.50 28.97
N GLY A 353 11.10 -3.58 28.71
CA GLY A 353 12.30 -3.42 29.51
C GLY A 353 13.47 -4.33 29.11
N LYS A 354 13.34 -5.17 28.07
CA LYS A 354 14.45 -5.96 27.53
C LYS A 354 15.50 -5.03 26.91
N ILE A 355 16.77 -5.39 27.04
CA ILE A 355 17.91 -4.63 26.50
C ILE A 355 18.57 -5.45 25.42
N ALA A 356 18.82 -4.82 24.25
CA ALA A 356 19.60 -5.40 23.17
C ALA A 356 20.82 -4.51 22.86
N VAL A 357 21.96 -5.15 22.59
CA VAL A 357 23.24 -4.50 22.28
C VAL A 357 23.75 -5.05 20.96
N ALA A 358 24.09 -4.16 20.02
CA ALA A 358 24.60 -4.56 18.71
C ALA A 358 25.51 -3.50 18.11
N LEU A 359 26.34 -3.87 17.15
CA LEU A 359 27.10 -2.92 16.35
C LEU A 359 26.17 -2.05 15.52
N ASP A 360 26.48 -0.76 15.38
CA ASP A 360 25.75 0.15 14.50
C ASP A 360 26.14 -0.06 13.02
N ALA A 361 26.09 -1.34 12.61
CA ALA A 361 26.54 -1.84 11.32
C ALA A 361 25.84 -3.17 10.99
N CYS A 362 25.51 -3.39 9.71
CA CYS A 362 25.10 -4.69 9.21
C CYS A 362 26.17 -5.28 8.26
N ASN A 363 25.91 -6.51 7.80
CA ASN A 363 26.84 -7.20 6.88
C ASN A 363 26.88 -6.58 5.48
N ILE A 364 25.81 -5.91 5.05
CA ILE A 364 25.62 -5.42 3.68
C ILE A 364 26.02 -3.96 3.55
N CYS A 365 25.60 -3.09 4.51
CA CYS A 365 25.88 -1.65 4.52
C CYS A 365 26.47 -1.19 5.87
N PRO A 366 27.73 -1.55 6.14
CA PRO A 366 28.30 -1.45 7.48
C PRO A 366 28.44 0.00 8.02
N LEU A 367 28.43 1.02 7.15
CA LEU A 367 28.68 2.38 7.56
C LEU A 367 27.45 3.25 7.79
N LYS A 368 26.31 2.82 7.32
CA LYS A 368 25.06 3.62 7.38
C LYS A 368 24.46 3.64 8.77
N GLY A 369 24.48 2.51 9.48
CA GLY A 369 23.94 2.40 10.83
C GLY A 369 22.41 2.37 10.88
N TYR A 370 21.87 2.57 12.08
CA TYR A 370 20.46 2.45 12.40
C TYR A 370 19.93 3.69 13.11
N PHE A 371 18.62 3.85 13.16
CA PHE A 371 17.93 4.83 13.96
C PHE A 371 16.67 4.20 14.59
N PHE A 372 16.05 4.88 15.54
CA PHE A 372 14.81 4.43 16.18
C PHE A 372 13.65 5.29 15.72
N ASP A 373 12.58 4.67 15.18
CA ASP A 373 11.42 5.39 14.63
C ASP A 373 10.35 5.75 15.67
N GLY A 374 10.54 5.35 16.94
CA GLY A 374 9.59 5.45 18.03
C GLY A 374 8.99 4.11 18.45
N GLU A 375 9.18 3.07 17.63
CA GLU A 375 8.68 1.72 17.88
C GLU A 375 9.73 0.65 17.61
N ARG A 376 10.48 0.77 16.51
CA ARG A 376 11.44 -0.23 16.01
C ARG A 376 12.78 0.42 15.66
N VAL A 377 13.80 -0.41 15.57
CA VAL A 377 15.10 -0.05 15.00
C VAL A 377 15.05 -0.18 13.50
N ILE A 378 15.45 0.86 12.78
CA ILE A 378 15.35 0.94 11.31
C ILE A 378 16.74 1.09 10.70
N CYS A 379 17.06 0.32 9.68
CA CYS A 379 18.28 0.48 8.91
C CYS A 379 18.26 1.77 8.09
N ARG A 380 19.30 2.60 8.16
CA ARG A 380 19.38 3.89 7.44
C ARG A 380 19.50 3.75 5.92
N ASN A 381 20.04 2.64 5.44
CA ASN A 381 20.24 2.45 4.00
C ASN A 381 19.00 1.87 3.31
N CYS A 382 18.54 0.71 3.76
CA CYS A 382 17.46 -0.03 3.11
C CYS A 382 16.10 0.19 3.75
N ASN A 383 16.04 0.91 4.88
CA ASN A 383 14.83 1.19 5.65
C ASN A 383 14.13 -0.07 6.22
N ALA A 384 14.87 -1.20 6.30
CA ALA A 384 14.37 -2.42 6.92
C ALA A 384 14.03 -2.18 8.39
N PRO A 385 12.83 -2.52 8.86
CA PRO A 385 12.50 -2.55 10.27
C PRO A 385 13.09 -3.80 10.90
N ILE A 386 13.88 -3.64 11.95
CA ILE A 386 14.49 -4.74 12.69
C ILE A 386 13.60 -5.12 13.87
N ALA A 387 13.17 -6.37 13.93
CA ALA A 387 12.43 -6.89 15.07
C ALA A 387 13.35 -6.90 16.31
N PHE A 388 12.82 -6.53 17.48
CA PHE A 388 13.64 -6.41 18.68
C PHE A 388 14.34 -7.74 19.04
N ASP A 389 13.65 -8.85 18.89
CA ASP A 389 14.17 -10.19 19.22
C ASP A 389 15.25 -10.68 18.23
N THR A 390 15.36 -10.05 17.04
CA THR A 390 16.40 -10.35 16.06
C THR A 390 17.62 -9.44 16.15
N ILE A 391 17.59 -8.39 16.98
CA ILE A 391 18.74 -7.52 17.22
C ILE A 391 19.87 -8.33 17.86
N GLY A 392 21.01 -8.37 17.19
CA GLY A 392 22.15 -9.17 17.63
C GLY A 392 22.13 -10.63 17.18
N THR A 393 21.24 -10.99 16.23
CA THR A 393 21.32 -12.26 15.50
C THR A 393 22.09 -12.06 14.20
N HIS A 394 22.71 -13.13 13.69
CA HIS A 394 23.42 -13.08 12.42
C HIS A 394 22.45 -13.18 11.25
N GLY A 395 22.57 -12.30 10.27
CA GLY A 395 21.87 -12.38 8.97
C GLY A 395 21.48 -11.03 8.40
N GLY A 396 21.50 -10.93 7.09
CA GLY A 396 20.95 -9.86 6.28
C GLY A 396 21.20 -8.43 6.74
N CYS A 397 20.11 -7.70 6.89
CA CYS A 397 20.10 -6.32 7.39
C CYS A 397 20.15 -6.21 8.92
N ASN A 398 20.15 -7.32 9.66
CA ASN A 398 20.25 -7.30 11.12
C ASN A 398 21.57 -6.67 11.58
N PRO A 399 21.54 -5.90 12.70
CA PRO A 399 22.74 -5.38 13.31
C PRO A 399 23.67 -6.52 13.72
N VAL A 400 24.95 -6.39 13.40
CA VAL A 400 25.95 -7.41 13.79
C VAL A 400 25.97 -7.58 15.30
N PRO A 401 25.88 -8.82 15.80
CA PRO A 401 25.85 -9.08 17.24
C PRO A 401 27.08 -8.55 17.94
N LEU A 402 26.88 -7.95 19.10
CA LEU A 402 27.93 -7.56 20.03
C LEU A 402 27.69 -8.27 21.36
N LYS A 403 28.60 -9.18 21.72
CA LYS A 403 28.49 -9.91 22.98
C LYS A 403 28.66 -8.96 24.15
N ALA A 404 27.61 -8.81 24.94
CA ALA A 404 27.56 -8.01 26.13
C ALA A 404 26.94 -8.79 27.27
N VAL A 405 27.35 -8.52 28.49
CA VAL A 405 26.76 -9.08 29.72
C VAL A 405 25.98 -7.98 30.42
N VAL A 406 24.71 -8.22 30.67
CA VAL A 406 23.86 -7.31 31.45
C VAL A 406 23.97 -7.72 32.92
N GLU A 407 24.64 -6.91 33.73
CA GLU A 407 24.73 -7.02 35.18
C GLU A 407 23.58 -6.23 35.84
N GLU A 408 23.42 -6.35 37.16
CA GLU A 408 22.33 -5.65 37.89
C GLU A 408 22.32 -4.13 37.69
N ASP A 409 23.50 -3.49 37.56
CA ASP A 409 23.67 -2.03 37.52
C ASP A 409 24.32 -1.52 36.23
N ALA A 410 24.85 -2.38 35.37
CA ALA A 410 25.61 -1.98 34.19
C ALA A 410 25.57 -3.05 33.05
N ILE A 411 25.88 -2.57 31.86
CA ILE A 411 26.15 -3.43 30.67
C ILE A 411 27.67 -3.45 30.50
N VAL A 412 28.23 -4.66 30.48
CA VAL A 412 29.67 -4.90 30.33
C VAL A 412 29.95 -5.46 28.94
N ILE A 413 30.80 -4.76 28.18
CA ILE A 413 31.21 -5.13 26.82
C ILE A 413 32.71 -5.37 26.80
N PRO A 414 33.19 -6.60 26.58
CA PRO A 414 34.62 -6.88 26.48
C PRO A 414 35.24 -6.22 25.24
N ALA A 415 36.43 -5.64 25.33
CA ALA A 415 37.11 -5.01 24.18
C ALA A 415 37.37 -5.97 23.06
N GLN A 416 37.54 -7.27 23.34
CA GLN A 416 37.74 -8.32 22.37
C GLN A 416 36.56 -8.43 21.41
N THR A 417 35.31 -8.29 21.87
CA THR A 417 34.12 -8.36 21.04
C THR A 417 33.98 -7.15 20.11
N LEU A 418 34.46 -5.98 20.54
CA LEU A 418 34.57 -4.79 19.67
C LEU A 418 35.66 -5.01 18.58
N ALA A 419 36.79 -5.65 18.96
CA ALA A 419 37.84 -5.97 18.01
C ALA A 419 37.38 -6.92 16.90
N GLU A 420 36.54 -7.93 17.22
CA GLU A 420 35.89 -8.82 16.23
C GLU A 420 35.04 -8.02 15.23
N GLY A 421 34.37 -6.95 15.68
CA GLY A 421 33.56 -6.08 14.83
C GLY A 421 34.34 -5.05 14.02
N LYS A 422 35.61 -4.81 14.33
CA LYS A 422 36.47 -3.76 13.72
C LYS A 422 36.54 -3.85 12.19
N ALA A 423 36.65 -5.07 11.65
CA ALA A 423 36.75 -5.29 10.21
C ALA A 423 35.56 -4.68 9.44
N ARG A 424 34.39 -4.57 10.04
CA ARG A 424 33.19 -4.00 9.43
C ARG A 424 33.30 -2.49 9.21
N PHE A 425 34.05 -1.79 10.06
CA PHE A 425 34.25 -0.34 10.01
C PHE A 425 35.54 0.06 9.30
N ALA A 426 36.47 -0.90 9.08
CA ALA A 426 37.78 -0.64 8.45
C ALA A 426 37.67 -0.27 6.97
N HIS A 427 36.67 -0.78 6.23
CA HIS A 427 36.48 -0.51 4.81
C HIS A 427 35.94 0.91 4.50
N ALA A 428 35.74 1.74 5.52
CA ALA A 428 35.26 3.12 5.37
C ALA A 428 36.28 4.13 4.80
N ARG A 429 37.50 3.71 4.54
CA ARG A 429 38.59 4.61 4.12
C ARG A 429 39.01 4.45 2.65
N MET A 430 38.23 3.77 1.81
CA MET A 430 38.47 3.75 0.36
C MET A 430 37.48 4.59 -0.41
#